data_4275bd4debd4c10549e6b0fd2aa6a87a
#
_entry.id   4275bd4debd4c10549e6b0fd2aa6a87a
#
_cell.length_a   1.000
_cell.length_b   1.000
_cell.length_c   1.000
_cell.angle_alpha   90.00
_cell.angle_beta   90.00
_cell.angle_gamma   90.00
#
_symmetry.space_group_name_H-M   'P 1'
#
loop_
_entity.id
_entity.type
_entity.pdbx_description
1 polymer ?
#
loop_
_entity_poly.entity_id
_entity_poly.type
_entity_poly.pdbx_seq_one_letter_code
_entity_poly.pdbx_strand_id
1 'polypeptide(L)'
;SVPDLKQTPEVLEFVKTWSGFGFWSVLIFLGFGSVLTLVLQSSSATMAITLIMLSMGWIPFPMACAMVLGENIGTTITANIAASVGNPSAKRAALSHTIFNVFGVIWALILFRPFLSVVGWITSTLFGIPNPAADGFAVNDPTGPESTSALYGLSMLHTLFNVINTMILVWFTGLIEKVVCKVIKQPVNKEDNKFRLKYIEAGPLATPELATEQAFNEIIHFAQISKNGLGYARAAINETDQDKFEELRGKLVKYEEISDRIEYEIATFLNAVSAEEISERTSHMIKAMYKIIGELESLGDSGESISRILSRRNIHNKSFDADTIKKLNAMVDLVDNAYDVMILNLSLAFDGKLEEISNAYSAEDRINNLRNNLRDEEIESIESDRKNYQTSVYYMDIVSELETMGDFMINISQTLYKTKLKIS
;
A
#
# COMPACT_ATOMS: atom_id res chain seq x y z
N SER A 1 5.26 22.08 -33.32
CA SER A 1 4.61 23.34 -33.75
C SER A 1 3.18 23.29 -33.25
N VAL A 2 2.85 24.18 -32.30
CA VAL A 2 1.45 24.39 -31.90
C VAL A 2 0.71 24.99 -33.10
N PRO A 3 -0.42 24.40 -33.53
CA PRO A 3 -1.19 24.99 -34.62
C PRO A 3 -1.58 26.43 -34.23
N ASP A 4 -1.50 27.35 -35.19
CA ASP A 4 -1.91 28.72 -34.98
C ASP A 4 -3.43 28.77 -34.83
N LEU A 5 -3.89 28.63 -33.58
CA LEU A 5 -5.31 28.62 -33.20
C LEU A 5 -6.03 29.95 -33.54
N LYS A 6 -5.28 31.00 -33.90
CA LYS A 6 -5.88 32.22 -34.55
C LYS A 6 -6.57 31.88 -35.86
N GLN A 7 -6.29 30.74 -36.46
CA GLN A 7 -6.93 30.27 -37.69
C GLN A 7 -8.17 29.39 -37.46
N THR A 8 -8.53 29.10 -36.19
CA THR A 8 -9.80 28.44 -35.84
C THR A 8 -10.82 29.47 -35.32
N PRO A 9 -11.62 30.07 -36.19
CA PRO A 9 -12.62 31.10 -35.80
C PRO A 9 -13.59 30.59 -34.74
N GLU A 10 -13.84 29.29 -34.71
CA GLU A 10 -14.76 28.61 -33.79
C GLU A 10 -14.34 28.72 -32.30
N VAL A 11 -13.04 28.62 -31.98
CA VAL A 11 -12.54 28.75 -30.60
C VAL A 11 -12.64 30.20 -30.13
N LEU A 12 -12.29 31.16 -30.97
CA LEU A 12 -12.40 32.59 -30.65
C LEU A 12 -13.85 33.01 -30.49
N GLU A 13 -14.75 32.47 -31.32
CA GLU A 13 -16.21 32.75 -31.25
C GLU A 13 -16.78 32.14 -29.96
N PHE A 14 -16.37 30.90 -29.58
CA PHE A 14 -16.74 30.29 -28.30
C PHE A 14 -16.33 31.18 -27.13
N VAL A 15 -15.07 31.59 -27.08
CA VAL A 15 -14.56 32.41 -25.97
C VAL A 15 -15.30 33.77 -25.91
N LYS A 16 -15.48 34.44 -27.02
CA LYS A 16 -16.21 35.73 -27.09
C LYS A 16 -17.66 35.59 -26.64
N THR A 17 -18.34 34.55 -27.09
CA THR A 17 -19.72 34.26 -26.73
C THR A 17 -19.90 34.02 -25.24
N TRP A 18 -19.04 33.16 -24.66
CA TRP A 18 -19.21 32.67 -23.29
C TRP A 18 -18.50 33.52 -22.22
N SER A 19 -17.61 34.45 -22.54
CA SER A 19 -16.95 35.34 -21.58
C SER A 19 -17.79 36.53 -21.12
N GLY A 20 -18.95 36.80 -21.77
CA GLY A 20 -19.80 37.96 -21.51
C GLY A 20 -20.92 37.76 -20.46
N PHE A 21 -21.07 36.58 -19.87
CA PHE A 21 -22.19 36.21 -18.95
C PHE A 21 -21.92 36.49 -17.48
N GLY A 22 -20.94 37.31 -17.14
CA GLY A 22 -20.61 37.60 -15.74
C GLY A 22 -20.16 36.37 -14.94
N PHE A 23 -20.82 36.10 -13.80
CA PHE A 23 -20.47 34.97 -12.96
C PHE A 23 -20.68 33.60 -13.64
N TRP A 24 -21.64 33.49 -14.53
CA TRP A 24 -21.87 32.27 -15.31
C TRP A 24 -20.68 31.91 -16.21
N SER A 25 -19.98 32.90 -16.74
CA SER A 25 -18.76 32.69 -17.50
C SER A 25 -17.69 31.97 -16.64
N VAL A 26 -17.55 32.36 -15.37
CA VAL A 26 -16.59 31.72 -14.44
C VAL A 26 -16.91 30.24 -14.30
N LEU A 27 -18.19 29.86 -14.15
CA LEU A 27 -18.59 28.45 -14.01
C LEU A 27 -18.40 27.68 -15.31
N ILE A 28 -18.65 28.28 -16.46
CA ILE A 28 -18.43 27.65 -17.78
C ILE A 28 -16.94 27.35 -17.98
N PHE A 29 -16.07 28.34 -17.74
CA PHE A 29 -14.62 28.14 -17.90
C PHE A 29 -14.01 27.20 -16.83
N LEU A 30 -14.55 27.19 -15.63
CA LEU A 30 -14.22 26.18 -14.62
C LEU A 30 -14.60 24.77 -15.11
N GLY A 31 -15.81 24.60 -15.64
CA GLY A 31 -16.24 23.34 -16.25
C GLY A 31 -15.35 22.92 -17.41
N PHE A 32 -14.99 23.88 -18.28
CA PHE A 32 -14.09 23.63 -19.41
C PHE A 32 -12.70 23.18 -18.94
N GLY A 33 -12.08 23.82 -17.93
CA GLY A 33 -10.83 23.41 -17.34
C GLY A 33 -10.90 22.00 -16.73
N SER A 34 -12.02 21.67 -16.03
CA SER A 34 -12.24 20.33 -15.47
C SER A 34 -12.32 19.25 -16.55
N VAL A 35 -13.09 19.50 -17.62
CA VAL A 35 -13.25 18.55 -18.73
C VAL A 35 -11.93 18.40 -19.50
N LEU A 36 -11.22 19.50 -19.75
CA LEU A 36 -9.94 19.47 -20.45
C LEU A 36 -8.91 18.61 -19.66
N THR A 37 -8.84 18.78 -18.35
CA THR A 37 -7.96 17.98 -17.48
C THR A 37 -8.36 16.51 -17.47
N LEU A 38 -9.66 16.22 -17.45
CA LEU A 38 -10.16 14.84 -17.52
C LEU A 38 -9.78 14.15 -18.84
N VAL A 39 -9.88 14.87 -19.95
CA VAL A 39 -9.55 14.34 -21.30
C VAL A 39 -8.05 14.15 -21.47
N LEU A 40 -7.24 15.13 -21.06
CA LEU A 40 -5.79 15.08 -21.16
C LEU A 40 -5.15 14.18 -20.09
N GLN A 41 -5.87 13.88 -19.02
CA GLN A 41 -5.38 13.15 -17.84
C GLN A 41 -4.08 13.74 -17.23
N SER A 42 -3.88 15.04 -17.44
CA SER A 42 -2.69 15.78 -17.02
C SER A 42 -3.04 17.23 -16.70
N SER A 43 -2.92 17.59 -15.42
CA SER A 43 -3.09 18.96 -14.97
C SER A 43 -1.99 19.88 -15.51
N SER A 44 -0.74 19.41 -15.58
CA SER A 44 0.37 20.19 -16.14
C SER A 44 0.12 20.55 -17.61
N ALA A 45 -0.43 19.62 -18.40
CA ALA A 45 -0.78 19.88 -19.80
C ALA A 45 -1.92 20.90 -19.91
N THR A 46 -2.95 20.78 -19.07
CA THR A 46 -4.07 21.76 -19.01
C THR A 46 -3.55 23.13 -18.61
N MET A 47 -2.70 23.23 -17.58
CA MET A 47 -2.07 24.47 -17.16
C MET A 47 -1.27 25.10 -18.31
N ALA A 48 -0.45 24.33 -19.01
CA ALA A 48 0.34 24.84 -20.14
C ALA A 48 -0.56 25.41 -21.26
N ILE A 49 -1.64 24.71 -21.60
CA ILE A 49 -2.63 25.20 -22.60
C ILE A 49 -3.29 26.51 -22.11
N THR A 50 -3.72 26.55 -20.84
CA THR A 50 -4.34 27.73 -20.24
C THR A 50 -3.37 28.94 -20.25
N LEU A 51 -2.10 28.72 -19.91
CA LEU A 51 -1.06 29.75 -19.98
C LEU A 51 -0.85 30.26 -21.40
N ILE A 52 -0.81 29.39 -22.41
CA ILE A 52 -0.69 29.76 -23.82
C ILE A 52 -1.94 30.61 -24.27
N MET A 53 -3.15 30.12 -23.97
CA MET A 53 -4.38 30.83 -24.32
C MET A 53 -4.44 32.23 -23.69
N LEU A 54 -3.99 32.35 -22.44
CA LEU A 54 -3.92 33.61 -21.72
C LEU A 54 -2.84 34.55 -22.29
N SER A 55 -1.62 34.04 -22.53
CA SER A 55 -0.51 34.84 -23.08
C SER A 55 -0.75 35.35 -24.48
N MET A 56 -1.55 34.64 -25.27
CA MET A 56 -1.97 35.04 -26.59
C MET A 56 -3.18 36.00 -26.60
N GLY A 57 -3.72 36.31 -25.41
CA GLY A 57 -4.89 37.16 -25.25
C GLY A 57 -6.20 36.51 -25.78
N TRP A 58 -6.24 35.18 -25.91
CA TRP A 58 -7.43 34.47 -26.37
C TRP A 58 -8.50 34.41 -25.30
N ILE A 59 -8.10 34.28 -24.03
CA ILE A 59 -9.02 34.29 -22.89
C ILE A 59 -8.67 35.43 -21.93
N PRO A 60 -9.67 36.09 -21.31
CA PRO A 60 -9.43 37.06 -20.24
C PRO A 60 -8.81 36.42 -18.98
N PHE A 61 -8.02 37.18 -18.23
CA PHE A 61 -7.39 36.71 -17.01
C PHE A 61 -8.35 36.05 -16.02
N PRO A 62 -9.55 36.59 -15.71
CA PRO A 62 -10.47 35.90 -14.80
C PRO A 62 -10.97 34.56 -15.33
N MET A 63 -11.09 34.38 -16.64
CA MET A 63 -11.51 33.12 -17.26
C MET A 63 -10.38 32.06 -17.19
N ALA A 64 -9.12 32.45 -17.42
CA ALA A 64 -7.98 31.60 -17.22
C ALA A 64 -7.89 31.14 -15.76
N CYS A 65 -8.11 32.03 -14.80
CA CYS A 65 -8.18 31.70 -13.37
C CYS A 65 -9.27 30.67 -13.06
N ALA A 66 -10.45 30.81 -13.68
CA ALA A 66 -11.53 29.83 -13.53
C ALA A 66 -11.15 28.45 -14.11
N MET A 67 -10.46 28.41 -15.26
CA MET A 67 -9.96 27.16 -15.84
C MET A 67 -8.98 26.45 -14.91
N VAL A 68 -8.07 27.19 -14.28
CA VAL A 68 -7.10 26.60 -13.30
C VAL A 68 -7.82 26.06 -12.07
N LEU A 69 -8.84 26.73 -11.56
CA LEU A 69 -9.67 26.18 -10.49
C LEU A 69 -10.40 24.89 -10.93
N GLY A 70 -10.89 24.86 -12.17
CA GLY A 70 -11.50 23.68 -12.78
C GLY A 70 -10.52 22.51 -12.97
N GLU A 71 -9.29 22.80 -13.33
CA GLU A 71 -8.21 21.82 -13.45
C GLU A 71 -8.02 21.02 -12.15
N ASN A 72 -8.06 21.68 -10.99
CA ASN A 72 -7.96 21.01 -9.71
C ASN A 72 -9.11 20.00 -9.47
N ILE A 73 -10.33 20.30 -9.92
CA ILE A 73 -11.46 19.36 -9.88
C ILE A 73 -11.23 18.22 -10.86
N GLY A 74 -10.82 18.49 -12.10
CA GLY A 74 -10.55 17.49 -13.12
C GLY A 74 -9.56 16.44 -12.68
N THR A 75 -8.49 16.85 -12.00
CA THR A 75 -7.47 15.95 -11.43
C THR A 75 -8.08 14.97 -10.39
N THR A 76 -9.06 15.41 -9.60
CA THR A 76 -9.71 14.54 -8.63
C THR A 76 -10.60 13.49 -9.29
N ILE A 77 -11.21 13.82 -10.42
CA ILE A 77 -12.04 12.86 -11.17
C ILE A 77 -11.18 11.72 -11.71
N THR A 78 -10.00 12.02 -12.28
CA THR A 78 -9.06 11.00 -12.75
C THR A 78 -8.56 10.11 -11.61
N ALA A 79 -8.25 10.71 -10.45
CA ALA A 79 -7.87 9.96 -9.25
C ALA A 79 -8.97 9.00 -8.77
N ASN A 80 -10.24 9.43 -8.78
CA ASN A 80 -11.37 8.57 -8.39
C ASN A 80 -11.63 7.45 -9.41
N ILE A 81 -11.45 7.70 -10.71
CA ILE A 81 -11.54 6.66 -11.73
C ILE A 81 -10.47 5.59 -11.49
N ALA A 82 -9.21 6.00 -11.28
CA ALA A 82 -8.12 5.07 -10.96
C ALA A 82 -8.39 4.28 -9.68
N ALA A 83 -8.87 4.94 -8.62
CA ALA A 83 -9.19 4.30 -7.35
C ALA A 83 -10.44 3.39 -7.39
N SER A 84 -11.28 3.48 -8.43
CA SER A 84 -12.54 2.72 -8.53
C SER A 84 -12.32 1.21 -8.49
N VAL A 85 -11.23 0.74 -9.06
CA VAL A 85 -10.79 -0.68 -9.06
C VAL A 85 -9.89 -1.02 -7.87
N GLY A 86 -9.51 -0.02 -7.06
CA GLY A 86 -8.63 -0.18 -5.91
C GLY A 86 -9.36 -0.62 -4.63
N ASN A 87 -8.56 -0.84 -3.59
CA ASN A 87 -9.03 -1.18 -2.25
C ASN A 87 -9.77 0.02 -1.58
N PRO A 88 -10.46 -0.19 -0.44
CA PRO A 88 -11.15 0.90 0.26
C PRO A 88 -10.25 2.05 0.69
N SER A 89 -8.96 1.81 1.00
CA SER A 89 -8.02 2.86 1.37
C SER A 89 -7.69 3.75 0.18
N ALA A 90 -7.46 3.20 -1.01
CA ALA A 90 -7.28 3.95 -2.24
C ALA A 90 -8.52 4.81 -2.58
N LYS A 91 -9.73 4.25 -2.44
CA LYS A 91 -10.99 4.98 -2.63
C LYS A 91 -11.15 6.12 -1.63
N ARG A 92 -10.79 5.90 -0.35
CA ARG A 92 -10.81 6.95 0.69
C ARG A 92 -9.81 8.05 0.39
N ALA A 93 -8.59 7.72 -0.04
CA ALA A 93 -7.57 8.70 -0.43
C ALA A 93 -8.06 9.56 -1.62
N ALA A 94 -8.60 8.94 -2.67
CA ALA A 94 -9.16 9.67 -3.81
C ALA A 94 -10.35 10.57 -3.42
N LEU A 95 -11.26 10.10 -2.56
CA LEU A 95 -12.35 10.90 -2.04
C LEU A 95 -11.86 12.06 -1.15
N SER A 96 -10.83 11.85 -0.33
CA SER A 96 -10.21 12.92 0.46
C SER A 96 -9.63 14.00 -0.44
N HIS A 97 -8.95 13.63 -1.51
CA HIS A 97 -8.43 14.53 -2.53
C HIS A 97 -9.55 15.33 -3.20
N THR A 98 -10.68 14.68 -3.49
CA THR A 98 -11.87 15.36 -4.04
C THR A 98 -12.43 16.38 -3.05
N ILE A 99 -12.62 16.01 -1.78
CA ILE A 99 -13.13 16.92 -0.74
C ILE A 99 -12.21 18.14 -0.61
N PHE A 100 -10.89 17.92 -0.60
CA PHE A 100 -9.89 18.98 -0.52
C PHE A 100 -10.03 20.00 -1.65
N ASN A 101 -10.09 19.52 -2.90
CA ASN A 101 -10.14 20.42 -4.07
C ASN A 101 -11.52 21.07 -4.26
N VAL A 102 -12.61 20.32 -4.04
CA VAL A 102 -13.97 20.88 -4.14
C VAL A 102 -14.19 21.96 -3.08
N PHE A 103 -13.76 21.74 -1.83
CA PHE A 103 -13.81 22.76 -0.79
C PHE A 103 -13.01 24.01 -1.20
N GLY A 104 -11.79 23.79 -1.70
CA GLY A 104 -10.93 24.87 -2.20
C GLY A 104 -11.61 25.69 -3.29
N VAL A 105 -12.18 25.03 -4.29
CA VAL A 105 -12.87 25.72 -5.39
C VAL A 105 -14.12 26.48 -4.89
N ILE A 106 -14.89 25.92 -3.95
CA ILE A 106 -16.07 26.56 -3.40
C ILE A 106 -15.71 27.91 -2.75
N TRP A 107 -14.73 27.95 -1.82
CA TRP A 107 -14.36 29.21 -1.18
C TRP A 107 -13.74 30.19 -2.19
N ALA A 108 -12.95 29.70 -3.14
CA ALA A 108 -12.35 30.55 -4.17
C ALA A 108 -13.40 31.17 -5.10
N LEU A 109 -14.51 30.46 -5.43
CA LEU A 109 -15.63 30.99 -6.18
C LEU A 109 -16.43 32.02 -5.38
N ILE A 110 -16.68 31.79 -4.09
CA ILE A 110 -17.38 32.74 -3.21
C ILE A 110 -16.59 34.06 -3.11
N LEU A 111 -15.27 33.96 -2.99
CA LEU A 111 -14.35 35.10 -2.88
C LEU A 111 -13.68 35.45 -4.21
N PHE A 112 -14.24 35.06 -5.36
CA PHE A 112 -13.54 35.09 -6.63
C PHE A 112 -12.95 36.47 -6.95
N ARG A 113 -13.76 37.53 -6.94
CA ARG A 113 -13.29 38.91 -7.22
C ARG A 113 -12.27 39.42 -6.17
N PRO A 114 -12.54 39.34 -4.85
CA PRO A 114 -11.57 39.71 -3.84
C PRO A 114 -10.25 38.93 -3.97
N PHE A 115 -10.33 37.63 -4.24
CA PHE A 115 -9.14 36.79 -4.40
C PHE A 115 -8.30 37.20 -5.60
N LEU A 116 -8.93 37.44 -6.76
CA LEU A 116 -8.23 37.96 -7.93
C LEU A 116 -7.57 39.32 -7.68
N SER A 117 -8.25 40.24 -6.96
CA SER A 117 -7.68 41.55 -6.59
C SER A 117 -6.43 41.40 -5.74
N VAL A 118 -6.42 40.48 -4.76
CA VAL A 118 -5.25 40.17 -3.93
C VAL A 118 -4.13 39.59 -4.80
N VAL A 119 -4.43 38.61 -5.64
CA VAL A 119 -3.45 38.03 -6.58
C VAL A 119 -2.82 39.11 -7.46
N GLY A 120 -3.65 39.96 -8.07
CA GLY A 120 -3.19 41.03 -8.94
C GLY A 120 -2.34 42.05 -8.21
N TRP A 121 -2.72 42.44 -6.99
CA TRP A 121 -1.95 43.35 -6.15
C TRP A 121 -0.58 42.76 -5.77
N ILE A 122 -0.54 41.50 -5.33
CA ILE A 122 0.72 40.81 -4.98
C ILE A 122 1.62 40.72 -6.21
N THR A 123 1.06 40.30 -7.36
CA THR A 123 1.81 40.14 -8.60
C THR A 123 2.42 41.46 -9.06
N SER A 124 1.65 42.52 -9.07
CA SER A 124 2.13 43.84 -9.50
C SER A 124 3.16 44.43 -8.54
N THR A 125 2.99 44.21 -7.23
CA THR A 125 3.89 44.77 -6.21
C THR A 125 5.23 44.01 -6.17
N LEU A 126 5.21 42.68 -6.26
CA LEU A 126 6.43 41.86 -6.20
C LEU A 126 7.29 41.98 -7.47
N PHE A 127 6.65 42.08 -8.64
CA PHE A 127 7.38 42.01 -9.91
C PHE A 127 7.46 43.36 -10.64
N GLY A 128 6.82 44.40 -10.13
CA GLY A 128 6.83 45.71 -10.77
C GLY A 128 6.16 45.75 -12.16
N ILE A 129 5.16 44.91 -12.40
CA ILE A 129 4.45 44.72 -13.69
C ILE A 129 2.99 45.14 -13.57
N PRO A 130 2.26 45.34 -14.72
CA PRO A 130 0.86 45.70 -14.69
C PRO A 130 0.03 44.74 -13.83
N ASN A 131 -1.04 45.23 -13.20
CA ASN A 131 -1.95 44.40 -12.42
C ASN A 131 -2.87 43.59 -13.35
N PRO A 132 -2.77 42.23 -13.40
CA PRO A 132 -3.58 41.41 -14.30
C PRO A 132 -5.06 41.33 -13.91
N ALA A 133 -5.40 41.75 -12.70
CA ALA A 133 -6.77 41.78 -12.19
C ALA A 133 -7.41 43.20 -12.28
N ALA A 134 -6.71 44.17 -12.86
CA ALA A 134 -7.25 45.51 -13.02
C ALA A 134 -8.39 45.53 -14.04
N ASP A 135 -9.34 46.47 -13.84
CA ASP A 135 -10.43 46.67 -14.80
C ASP A 135 -9.87 47.10 -16.17
N GLY A 136 -10.34 46.45 -17.22
CA GLY A 136 -9.88 46.68 -18.59
C GLY A 136 -8.53 46.06 -18.95
N PHE A 137 -7.93 45.26 -18.08
CA PHE A 137 -6.71 44.53 -18.41
C PHE A 137 -6.93 43.55 -19.56
N ALA A 138 -6.11 43.65 -20.59
CA ALA A 138 -6.13 42.76 -21.74
C ALA A 138 -4.71 42.55 -22.28
N VAL A 139 -4.42 41.33 -22.71
CA VAL A 139 -3.18 40.99 -23.40
C VAL A 139 -3.37 41.22 -24.89
N ASN A 140 -2.76 42.30 -25.42
CA ASN A 140 -2.83 42.64 -26.84
C ASN A 140 -1.58 42.20 -27.61
N ASP A 141 -0.43 42.15 -26.91
CA ASP A 141 0.84 41.71 -27.43
C ASP A 141 1.35 40.49 -26.62
N PRO A 142 1.52 39.29 -27.23
CA PRO A 142 2.02 38.12 -26.58
C PRO A 142 3.45 38.25 -25.98
N THR A 143 4.21 39.22 -26.49
CA THR A 143 5.57 39.53 -26.04
C THR A 143 5.65 40.71 -25.08
N GLY A 144 4.53 41.36 -24.83
CA GLY A 144 4.42 42.57 -24.01
C GLY A 144 4.42 42.31 -22.49
N PRO A 145 4.50 43.39 -21.71
CA PRO A 145 4.48 43.33 -20.25
C PRO A 145 3.14 42.82 -19.71
N GLU A 146 2.02 43.00 -20.44
CA GLU A 146 0.72 42.47 -20.06
C GLU A 146 0.67 40.93 -20.15
N SER A 147 1.29 40.34 -21.19
CA SER A 147 1.40 38.89 -21.31
C SER A 147 2.22 38.32 -20.13
N THR A 148 3.38 38.90 -19.84
CA THR A 148 4.19 38.53 -18.69
C THR A 148 3.40 38.63 -17.39
N SER A 149 2.69 39.75 -17.19
CA SER A 149 1.86 39.97 -16.01
C SER A 149 0.74 38.92 -15.86
N ALA A 150 0.08 38.57 -16.94
CA ALA A 150 -0.97 37.56 -16.95
C ALA A 150 -0.43 36.18 -16.57
N LEU A 151 0.75 35.77 -17.08
CA LEU A 151 1.39 34.51 -16.76
C LEU A 151 1.82 34.42 -15.28
N TYR A 152 2.48 35.46 -14.76
CA TYR A 152 2.87 35.52 -13.35
C TYR A 152 1.63 35.57 -12.44
N GLY A 153 0.60 36.32 -12.80
CA GLY A 153 -0.65 36.37 -12.05
C GLY A 153 -1.36 35.02 -11.98
N LEU A 154 -1.40 34.26 -13.07
CA LEU A 154 -2.02 32.94 -13.08
C LEU A 154 -1.24 31.93 -12.24
N SER A 155 0.09 31.97 -12.33
CA SER A 155 0.98 31.13 -11.49
C SER A 155 0.85 31.50 -10.00
N MET A 156 0.75 32.79 -9.69
CA MET A 156 0.54 33.29 -8.31
C MET A 156 -0.82 32.84 -7.77
N LEU A 157 -1.89 32.91 -8.58
CA LEU A 157 -3.21 32.41 -8.20
C LEU A 157 -3.15 30.94 -7.84
N HIS A 158 -2.54 30.10 -8.70
CA HIS A 158 -2.42 28.66 -8.46
C HIS A 158 -1.66 28.37 -7.16
N THR A 159 -0.55 29.08 -6.93
CA THR A 159 0.25 28.91 -5.71
C THR A 159 -0.53 29.35 -4.46
N LEU A 160 -1.10 30.55 -4.46
CA LEU A 160 -1.84 31.07 -3.31
C LEU A 160 -3.09 30.22 -3.00
N PHE A 161 -3.82 29.78 -4.03
CA PHE A 161 -4.96 28.90 -3.87
C PHE A 161 -4.57 27.63 -3.10
N ASN A 162 -3.53 26.94 -3.56
CA ASN A 162 -3.09 25.69 -2.93
C ASN A 162 -2.55 25.92 -1.52
N VAL A 163 -1.75 26.96 -1.29
CA VAL A 163 -1.19 27.28 0.04
C VAL A 163 -2.32 27.61 1.03
N ILE A 164 -3.24 28.49 0.66
CA ILE A 164 -4.34 28.90 1.53
C ILE A 164 -5.25 27.70 1.82
N ASN A 165 -5.59 26.92 0.79
CA ASN A 165 -6.45 25.74 0.94
C ASN A 165 -5.81 24.72 1.88
N THR A 166 -4.50 24.47 1.75
CA THR A 166 -3.76 23.58 2.64
C THR A 166 -3.72 24.10 4.08
N MET A 167 -3.45 25.41 4.25
CA MET A 167 -3.41 26.03 5.59
C MET A 167 -4.76 25.93 6.31
N ILE A 168 -5.86 26.03 5.58
CA ILE A 168 -7.21 25.89 6.14
C ILE A 168 -7.47 24.41 6.49
N LEU A 169 -7.26 23.50 5.54
CA LEU A 169 -7.73 22.12 5.65
C LEU A 169 -6.83 21.21 6.50
N VAL A 170 -5.58 21.59 6.76
CA VAL A 170 -4.67 20.81 7.63
C VAL A 170 -5.25 20.60 9.03
N TRP A 171 -6.03 21.58 9.52
CA TRP A 171 -6.70 21.49 10.83
C TRP A 171 -7.96 20.61 10.82
N PHE A 172 -8.46 20.27 9.62
CA PHE A 172 -9.70 19.50 9.45
C PHE A 172 -9.45 18.06 8.93
N THR A 173 -8.20 17.60 8.93
CA THR A 173 -7.83 16.25 8.46
C THR A 173 -8.65 15.14 9.15
N GLY A 174 -8.81 15.20 10.49
CA GLY A 174 -9.63 14.23 11.22
C GLY A 174 -11.13 14.28 10.89
N LEU A 175 -11.64 15.45 10.45
CA LEU A 175 -13.02 15.56 9.95
C LEU A 175 -13.15 14.91 8.56
N ILE A 176 -12.20 15.17 7.68
CA ILE A 176 -12.15 14.58 6.33
C ILE A 176 -12.08 13.05 6.47
N GLU A 177 -11.20 12.53 7.32
CA GLU A 177 -11.09 11.10 7.62
C GLU A 177 -12.43 10.49 8.06
N LYS A 178 -13.11 11.12 9.02
CA LYS A 178 -14.44 10.66 9.47
C LYS A 178 -15.47 10.62 8.35
N VAL A 179 -15.47 11.63 7.48
CA VAL A 179 -16.38 11.70 6.33
C VAL A 179 -16.10 10.58 5.34
N VAL A 180 -14.85 10.40 4.92
CA VAL A 180 -14.50 9.38 3.92
C VAL A 180 -14.69 7.96 4.45
N CYS A 181 -14.41 7.72 5.73
CA CYS A 181 -14.67 6.43 6.37
C CYS A 181 -16.16 6.12 6.52
N LYS A 182 -17.02 7.15 6.66
CA LYS A 182 -18.47 6.99 6.70
C LYS A 182 -19.07 6.69 5.32
N VAL A 183 -18.52 7.32 4.28
CA VAL A 183 -18.98 7.15 2.87
C VAL A 183 -18.49 5.81 2.32
N ILE A 184 -17.20 5.52 2.48
CA ILE A 184 -16.59 4.30 1.99
C ILE A 184 -16.39 3.36 3.17
N LYS A 185 -17.40 2.51 3.38
CA LYS A 185 -17.37 1.50 4.43
C LYS A 185 -16.40 0.39 4.05
N GLN A 186 -15.60 -0.07 4.99
CA GLN A 186 -14.88 -1.34 4.83
C GLN A 186 -15.88 -2.48 4.99
N PRO A 187 -15.85 -3.52 4.13
CA PRO A 187 -16.62 -4.73 4.38
C PRO A 187 -16.16 -5.31 5.73
N VAL A 188 -17.10 -5.40 6.66
CA VAL A 188 -16.83 -5.92 8.02
C VAL A 188 -16.91 -7.45 7.96
N ASN A 189 -15.87 -8.08 7.44
CA ASN A 189 -15.61 -9.47 7.79
C ASN A 189 -14.61 -9.43 8.95
N LYS A 190 -15.07 -9.69 10.18
CA LYS A 190 -14.24 -9.58 11.39
C LYS A 190 -13.03 -10.53 11.35
N GLU A 191 -13.09 -11.60 10.59
CA GLU A 191 -11.99 -12.54 10.39
C GLU A 191 -10.98 -12.06 9.33
N ASP A 192 -11.42 -11.44 8.22
CA ASP A 192 -10.52 -10.92 7.20
C ASP A 192 -9.71 -9.68 7.65
N ASN A 193 -10.22 -8.92 8.63
CA ASN A 193 -9.49 -7.76 9.18
C ASN A 193 -8.24 -8.13 9.98
N LYS A 194 -8.13 -9.38 10.48
CA LYS A 194 -6.94 -9.85 11.20
C LYS A 194 -5.76 -10.13 10.27
N PHE A 195 -6.03 -10.31 8.97
CA PHE A 195 -5.08 -10.80 7.97
C PHE A 195 -4.86 -9.80 6.82
N ARG A 196 -5.20 -8.51 7.03
CA ARG A 196 -4.93 -7.47 6.05
C ARG A 196 -3.50 -6.97 6.16
N LEU A 197 -2.92 -6.66 5.00
CA LEU A 197 -1.72 -5.84 4.93
C LEU A 197 -1.94 -4.54 5.70
N LYS A 198 -0.98 -4.21 6.52
CA LYS A 198 -1.10 -3.10 7.47
C LYS A 198 -0.24 -1.90 7.05
N TYR A 199 0.90 -2.16 6.45
CA TYR A 199 1.92 -1.14 6.19
C TYR A 199 2.04 -0.75 4.72
N ILE A 200 1.61 -1.59 3.77
CA ILE A 200 1.75 -1.37 2.32
C ILE A 200 0.43 -1.12 1.58
N GLU A 201 -0.71 -1.01 2.27
CA GLU A 201 -2.04 -0.78 1.68
C GLU A 201 -2.15 0.47 0.78
N ALA A 202 -1.36 1.51 1.08
CA ALA A 202 -1.43 2.79 0.38
C ALA A 202 -0.53 2.88 -0.87
N GLY A 203 0.20 1.80 -1.21
CA GLY A 203 1.22 1.79 -2.26
C GLY A 203 2.59 2.31 -1.79
N PRO A 204 3.61 2.30 -2.67
CA PRO A 204 4.95 2.75 -2.30
C PRO A 204 4.98 4.22 -1.91
N LEU A 205 5.73 4.55 -0.85
CA LEU A 205 6.02 5.93 -0.47
C LEU A 205 6.95 6.59 -1.50
N ALA A 206 7.09 7.92 -1.41
CA ALA A 206 7.80 8.75 -2.37
C ALA A 206 9.28 8.40 -2.58
N THR A 207 9.92 7.62 -1.67
CA THR A 207 11.30 7.16 -1.82
C THR A 207 11.40 5.64 -1.69
N PRO A 208 12.25 4.98 -2.50
CA PRO A 208 12.44 3.52 -2.44
C PRO A 208 12.88 3.02 -1.06
N GLU A 209 13.67 3.80 -0.32
CA GLU A 209 14.14 3.47 1.02
C GLU A 209 12.97 3.37 2.01
N LEU A 210 12.08 4.35 2.03
CA LEU A 210 10.90 4.35 2.89
C LEU A 210 9.90 3.27 2.49
N ALA A 211 9.73 3.02 1.19
CA ALA A 211 8.90 1.93 0.70
C ALA A 211 9.45 0.56 1.13
N THR A 212 10.78 0.40 1.11
CA THR A 212 11.45 -0.83 1.59
C THR A 212 11.24 -1.03 3.10
N GLU A 213 11.25 0.04 3.88
CA GLU A 213 10.94 0.00 5.32
C GLU A 213 9.48 -0.41 5.58
N GLN A 214 8.52 0.09 4.78
CA GLN A 214 7.12 -0.36 4.84
C GLN A 214 7.00 -1.87 4.58
N ALA A 215 7.66 -2.37 3.51
CA ALA A 215 7.64 -3.78 3.17
C ALA A 215 8.24 -4.64 4.28
N PHE A 216 9.32 -4.19 4.93
CA PHE A 216 9.93 -4.94 6.03
C PHE A 216 9.00 -5.02 7.25
N ASN A 217 8.30 -3.95 7.60
CA ASN A 217 7.28 -3.97 8.65
C ASN A 217 6.14 -4.94 8.33
N GLU A 218 5.74 -5.04 7.06
CA GLU A 218 4.73 -6.01 6.63
C GLU A 218 5.23 -7.45 6.75
N ILE A 219 6.51 -7.70 6.47
CA ILE A 219 7.14 -9.01 6.67
C ILE A 219 7.13 -9.43 8.15
N ILE A 220 7.42 -8.51 9.07
CA ILE A 220 7.32 -8.79 10.52
C ILE A 220 5.87 -9.12 10.90
N HIS A 221 4.90 -8.39 10.34
CA HIS A 221 3.48 -8.66 10.55
C HIS A 221 3.07 -10.02 9.97
N PHE A 222 3.56 -10.36 8.79
CA PHE A 222 3.35 -11.68 8.17
C PHE A 222 3.89 -12.82 9.04
N ALA A 223 5.09 -12.69 9.60
CA ALA A 223 5.66 -13.67 10.53
C ALA A 223 4.78 -13.88 11.79
N GLN A 224 4.17 -12.81 12.31
CA GLN A 224 3.23 -12.90 13.43
C GLN A 224 1.93 -13.63 13.05
N ILE A 225 1.43 -13.40 11.82
CA ILE A 225 0.27 -14.10 11.29
C ILE A 225 0.58 -15.60 11.12
N SER A 226 1.72 -15.93 10.51
CA SER A 226 2.17 -17.32 10.32
C SER A 226 2.25 -18.08 11.65
N LYS A 227 2.80 -17.46 12.72
CA LYS A 227 2.82 -18.05 14.06
C LYS A 227 1.43 -18.45 14.58
N ASN A 228 0.38 -17.68 14.30
CA ASN A 228 -0.98 -18.02 14.71
C ASN A 228 -1.48 -19.33 14.07
N GLY A 229 -1.00 -19.66 12.85
CA GLY A 229 -1.29 -20.91 12.16
C GLY A 229 -0.81 -22.13 12.95
N LEU A 230 0.38 -22.06 13.58
CA LEU A 230 0.90 -23.13 14.44
C LEU A 230 -0.06 -23.45 15.60
N GLY A 231 -0.73 -22.44 16.15
CA GLY A 231 -1.73 -22.65 17.21
C GLY A 231 -2.92 -23.52 16.76
N TYR A 232 -3.37 -23.35 15.52
CA TYR A 232 -4.42 -24.20 14.95
C TYR A 232 -3.91 -25.60 14.60
N ALA A 233 -2.65 -25.76 14.16
CA ALA A 233 -2.05 -27.07 13.93
C ALA A 233 -1.92 -27.84 15.28
N ARG A 234 -1.50 -27.16 16.36
CA ARG A 234 -1.49 -27.72 17.72
C ARG A 234 -2.87 -28.18 18.16
N ALA A 235 -3.89 -27.36 17.94
CA ALA A 235 -5.26 -27.69 18.28
C ALA A 235 -5.76 -28.92 17.50
N ALA A 236 -5.45 -29.00 16.19
CA ALA A 236 -5.83 -30.14 15.35
C ALA A 236 -5.12 -31.46 15.74
N ILE A 237 -3.86 -31.41 16.20
CA ILE A 237 -3.14 -32.58 16.71
C ILE A 237 -3.85 -33.16 17.95
N ASN A 238 -4.39 -32.30 18.82
CA ASN A 238 -5.02 -32.68 20.07
C ASN A 238 -6.53 -32.94 19.96
N GLU A 239 -7.16 -32.65 18.82
CA GLU A 239 -8.62 -32.81 18.67
C GLU A 239 -8.99 -34.25 18.36
N THR A 240 -10.02 -34.75 19.06
CA THR A 240 -10.56 -36.10 18.91
C THR A 240 -11.94 -36.10 18.29
N ASP A 241 -12.66 -35.00 18.35
CA ASP A 241 -13.97 -34.82 17.74
C ASP A 241 -13.81 -34.50 16.24
N GLN A 242 -14.47 -35.28 15.37
CA GLN A 242 -14.29 -35.15 13.92
C GLN A 242 -14.84 -33.82 13.37
N ASP A 243 -15.96 -33.34 13.89
CA ASP A 243 -16.57 -32.10 13.39
C ASP A 243 -15.71 -30.89 13.74
N LYS A 244 -15.16 -30.86 14.97
CA LYS A 244 -14.23 -29.81 15.40
C LYS A 244 -12.90 -29.89 14.66
N PHE A 245 -12.42 -31.10 14.37
CA PHE A 245 -11.23 -31.30 13.55
C PHE A 245 -11.39 -30.70 12.15
N GLU A 246 -12.54 -30.95 11.47
CA GLU A 246 -12.82 -30.38 10.15
C GLU A 246 -12.92 -28.83 10.21
N GLU A 247 -13.45 -28.25 11.30
CA GLU A 247 -13.42 -26.81 11.52
C GLU A 247 -11.97 -26.26 11.62
N LEU A 248 -11.11 -26.93 12.39
CA LEU A 248 -9.69 -26.54 12.55
C LEU A 248 -8.93 -26.71 11.24
N ARG A 249 -9.18 -27.79 10.51
CA ARG A 249 -8.62 -28.02 9.18
C ARG A 249 -9.03 -26.91 8.20
N GLY A 250 -10.32 -26.52 8.19
CA GLY A 250 -10.79 -25.38 7.38
C GLY A 250 -10.09 -24.07 7.72
N LYS A 251 -9.72 -23.86 9.00
CA LYS A 251 -8.92 -22.71 9.42
C LYS A 251 -7.48 -22.79 8.88
N LEU A 252 -6.85 -23.95 8.91
CA LEU A 252 -5.48 -24.15 8.41
C LEU A 252 -5.39 -23.93 6.90
N VAL A 253 -6.35 -24.47 6.10
CA VAL A 253 -6.45 -24.20 4.67
C VAL A 253 -6.60 -22.68 4.42
N LYS A 254 -7.47 -22.01 5.19
CA LYS A 254 -7.63 -20.56 5.06
C LYS A 254 -6.36 -19.78 5.41
N TYR A 255 -5.54 -20.27 6.36
CA TYR A 255 -4.26 -19.65 6.71
C TYR A 255 -3.23 -19.78 5.59
N GLU A 256 -3.18 -20.91 4.90
CA GLU A 256 -2.35 -21.10 3.70
C GLU A 256 -2.78 -20.12 2.59
N GLU A 257 -4.08 -20.06 2.22
CA GLU A 257 -4.59 -19.08 1.25
C GLU A 257 -4.27 -17.63 1.61
N ILE A 258 -4.19 -17.30 2.90
CA ILE A 258 -3.80 -15.98 3.42
C ILE A 258 -2.30 -15.77 3.25
N SER A 259 -1.47 -16.79 3.54
CA SER A 259 -0.01 -16.73 3.38
C SER A 259 0.38 -16.48 1.93
N ASP A 260 -0.20 -17.22 0.98
CA ASP A 260 -0.02 -17.04 -0.45
C ASP A 260 -0.37 -15.62 -0.90
N ARG A 261 -1.52 -15.13 -0.45
CA ARG A 261 -1.95 -13.78 -0.80
C ARG A 261 -1.02 -12.69 -0.25
N ILE A 262 -0.57 -12.81 1.00
CA ILE A 262 0.35 -11.85 1.63
C ILE A 262 1.69 -11.87 0.91
N GLU A 263 2.22 -13.06 0.60
CA GLU A 263 3.45 -13.23 -0.18
C GLU A 263 3.33 -12.51 -1.52
N TYR A 264 2.29 -12.82 -2.30
CA TYR A 264 2.04 -12.22 -3.61
C TYR A 264 1.90 -10.68 -3.53
N GLU A 265 1.19 -10.15 -2.55
CA GLU A 265 0.97 -8.71 -2.39
C GLU A 265 2.27 -7.99 -2.00
N ILE A 266 3.09 -8.56 -1.10
CA ILE A 266 4.41 -8.01 -0.76
C ILE A 266 5.36 -8.09 -1.96
N ALA A 267 5.38 -9.21 -2.69
CA ALA A 267 6.18 -9.37 -3.89
C ALA A 267 5.82 -8.34 -4.96
N THR A 268 4.53 -8.11 -5.19
CA THR A 268 4.02 -7.10 -6.13
C THR A 268 4.45 -5.69 -5.72
N PHE A 269 4.38 -5.37 -4.42
CA PHE A 269 4.84 -4.10 -3.89
C PHE A 269 6.36 -3.91 -4.08
N LEU A 270 7.16 -4.91 -3.75
CA LEU A 270 8.62 -4.88 -3.94
C LEU A 270 9.03 -4.76 -5.43
N ASN A 271 8.25 -5.37 -6.34
CA ASN A 271 8.44 -5.19 -7.77
C ASN A 271 8.23 -3.73 -8.20
N ALA A 272 7.19 -3.07 -7.67
CA ALA A 272 6.93 -1.65 -7.96
C ALA A 272 8.06 -0.76 -7.43
N VAL A 273 8.60 -1.04 -6.23
CA VAL A 273 9.76 -0.31 -5.67
C VAL A 273 11.01 -0.54 -6.51
N SER A 274 11.23 -1.76 -7.00
CA SER A 274 12.41 -2.12 -7.81
C SER A 274 12.41 -1.53 -9.22
N ALA A 275 11.25 -1.03 -9.68
CA ALA A 275 11.15 -0.35 -10.99
C ALA A 275 11.69 1.09 -10.94
N GLU A 276 11.89 1.65 -9.75
CA GLU A 276 12.49 2.96 -9.54
C GLU A 276 14.03 2.85 -9.50
N GLU A 277 14.72 4.00 -9.50
CA GLU A 277 16.18 4.06 -9.34
C GLU A 277 16.52 3.80 -7.86
N ILE A 278 17.07 2.61 -7.56
CA ILE A 278 17.37 2.15 -6.21
C ILE A 278 18.87 2.05 -5.94
N SER A 279 19.26 2.30 -4.69
CA SER A 279 20.64 2.09 -4.23
C SER A 279 21.02 0.60 -4.23
N GLU A 280 22.31 0.28 -4.29
CA GLU A 280 22.80 -1.10 -4.17
C GLU A 280 22.36 -1.74 -2.83
N ARG A 281 22.39 -0.96 -1.76
CA ARG A 281 21.90 -1.36 -0.43
C ARG A 281 20.43 -1.77 -0.48
N THR A 282 19.56 -0.92 -1.05
CA THR A 282 18.13 -1.19 -1.21
C THR A 282 17.89 -2.44 -2.07
N SER A 283 18.66 -2.62 -3.15
CA SER A 283 18.59 -3.81 -3.98
C SER A 283 18.92 -5.10 -3.20
N HIS A 284 19.96 -5.09 -2.35
CA HIS A 284 20.28 -6.23 -1.49
C HIS A 284 19.19 -6.53 -0.47
N MET A 285 18.59 -5.49 0.13
CA MET A 285 17.47 -5.66 1.07
C MET A 285 16.23 -6.28 0.38
N ILE A 286 15.86 -5.78 -0.79
CA ILE A 286 14.72 -6.31 -1.56
C ILE A 286 14.94 -7.79 -1.91
N LYS A 287 16.14 -8.19 -2.36
CA LYS A 287 16.47 -9.61 -2.63
C LYS A 287 16.33 -10.49 -1.39
N ALA A 288 16.74 -9.99 -0.23
CA ALA A 288 16.55 -10.70 1.02
C ALA A 288 15.07 -10.83 1.39
N MET A 289 14.29 -9.78 1.21
CA MET A 289 12.85 -9.79 1.48
C MET A 289 12.11 -10.82 0.61
N TYR A 290 12.42 -10.93 -0.68
CA TYR A 290 11.84 -11.96 -1.55
C TYR A 290 12.10 -13.37 -1.01
N LYS A 291 13.32 -13.63 -0.52
CA LYS A 291 13.63 -14.93 0.07
C LYS A 291 12.85 -15.14 1.36
N ILE A 292 12.76 -14.13 2.22
CA ILE A 292 12.07 -14.22 3.52
C ILE A 292 10.58 -14.47 3.34
N ILE A 293 9.90 -13.78 2.40
CA ILE A 293 8.46 -13.99 2.18
C ILE A 293 8.15 -15.39 1.65
N GLY A 294 9.00 -15.97 0.80
CA GLY A 294 8.84 -17.35 0.36
C GLY A 294 9.03 -18.38 1.49
N GLU A 295 9.99 -18.15 2.41
CA GLU A 295 10.13 -19.03 3.58
C GLU A 295 8.93 -18.89 4.55
N LEU A 296 8.34 -17.69 4.66
CA LEU A 296 7.13 -17.45 5.48
C LEU A 296 5.87 -18.07 4.87
N GLU A 297 5.74 -18.08 3.54
CA GLU A 297 4.68 -18.80 2.82
C GLU A 297 4.81 -20.29 3.07
N SER A 298 6.01 -20.87 2.92
CA SER A 298 6.27 -22.29 3.16
C SER A 298 5.96 -22.74 4.60
N LEU A 299 6.05 -21.83 5.59
CA LEU A 299 5.55 -22.08 6.94
C LEU A 299 4.00 -22.20 6.99
N GLY A 300 3.28 -21.47 6.16
CA GLY A 300 1.82 -21.60 5.99
C GLY A 300 1.46 -22.97 5.41
N ASP A 301 2.15 -23.37 4.35
CA ASP A 301 2.01 -24.67 3.67
C ASP A 301 2.24 -25.84 4.63
N SER A 302 3.25 -25.74 5.49
CA SER A 302 3.52 -26.78 6.51
C SER A 302 2.36 -26.96 7.48
N GLY A 303 1.68 -25.89 7.85
CA GLY A 303 0.48 -25.96 8.70
C GLY A 303 -0.66 -26.73 8.03
N GLU A 304 -0.91 -26.47 6.73
CA GLU A 304 -1.93 -27.18 5.94
C GLU A 304 -1.49 -28.64 5.71
N SER A 305 -0.20 -28.92 5.45
CA SER A 305 0.34 -30.27 5.30
C SER A 305 0.10 -31.14 6.55
N ILE A 306 0.35 -30.61 7.75
CA ILE A 306 0.02 -31.30 9.01
C ILE A 306 -1.45 -31.65 9.05
N SER A 307 -2.36 -30.74 8.65
CA SER A 307 -3.80 -31.00 8.63
C SER A 307 -4.19 -32.12 7.66
N ARG A 308 -3.54 -32.20 6.50
CA ARG A 308 -3.71 -33.28 5.52
C ARG A 308 -3.27 -34.63 6.04
N ILE A 309 -2.14 -34.68 6.77
CA ILE A 309 -1.63 -35.92 7.40
C ILE A 309 -2.63 -36.41 8.45
N LEU A 310 -3.11 -35.50 9.31
CA LEU A 310 -4.11 -35.82 10.33
C LEU A 310 -5.44 -36.29 9.73
N SER A 311 -5.90 -35.65 8.63
CA SER A 311 -7.09 -36.05 7.90
C SER A 311 -6.98 -37.47 7.34
N ARG A 312 -5.82 -37.82 6.73
CA ARG A 312 -5.55 -39.21 6.26
C ARG A 312 -5.55 -40.21 7.41
N ARG A 313 -4.95 -39.88 8.57
CA ARG A 313 -5.00 -40.69 9.78
C ARG A 313 -6.45 -40.99 10.19
N ASN A 314 -7.31 -39.95 10.21
CA ASN A 314 -8.70 -40.07 10.62
C ASN A 314 -9.52 -40.92 9.63
N ILE A 315 -9.34 -40.72 8.31
CA ILE A 315 -10.00 -41.54 7.25
C ILE A 315 -9.67 -43.03 7.42
N HIS A 316 -8.45 -43.37 7.85
CA HIS A 316 -8.05 -44.75 8.10
C HIS A 316 -8.41 -45.25 9.50
N ASN A 317 -9.23 -44.51 10.25
CA ASN A 317 -9.65 -44.85 11.61
C ASN A 317 -8.47 -45.14 12.55
N LYS A 318 -7.38 -44.37 12.42
CA LYS A 318 -6.21 -44.43 13.29
C LYS A 318 -6.23 -43.28 14.29
N SER A 319 -5.74 -43.53 15.50
CA SER A 319 -5.58 -42.54 16.55
C SER A 319 -4.19 -42.60 17.14
N PHE A 320 -3.69 -41.49 17.62
CA PHE A 320 -2.48 -41.42 18.42
C PHE A 320 -2.81 -41.71 19.88
N ASP A 321 -1.91 -42.44 20.58
CA ASP A 321 -2.00 -42.60 22.00
C ASP A 321 -1.51 -41.35 22.77
N ALA A 322 -1.75 -41.30 24.06
CA ALA A 322 -1.43 -40.12 24.87
C ALA A 322 0.08 -39.80 24.89
N ASP A 323 0.95 -40.82 24.77
CA ASP A 323 2.40 -40.62 24.71
C ASP A 323 2.82 -39.97 23.39
N THR A 324 2.29 -40.45 22.27
CA THR A 324 2.52 -39.88 20.95
C THR A 324 2.05 -38.41 20.88
N ILE A 325 0.85 -38.10 21.41
CA ILE A 325 0.33 -36.70 21.45
C ILE A 325 1.25 -35.82 22.31
N LYS A 326 1.74 -36.32 23.46
CA LYS A 326 2.67 -35.60 24.32
C LYS A 326 3.98 -35.28 23.58
N LYS A 327 4.53 -36.25 22.84
CA LYS A 327 5.75 -36.07 22.01
C LYS A 327 5.56 -35.05 20.91
N LEU A 328 4.43 -35.10 20.20
CA LEU A 328 4.09 -34.10 19.19
C LEU A 328 3.97 -32.70 19.80
N ASN A 329 3.31 -32.55 20.94
CA ASN A 329 3.20 -31.27 21.62
C ASN A 329 4.57 -30.71 22.05
N ALA A 330 5.49 -31.58 22.52
CA ALA A 330 6.86 -31.16 22.85
C ALA A 330 7.61 -30.63 21.60
N MET A 331 7.39 -31.24 20.43
CA MET A 331 7.95 -30.77 19.17
C MET A 331 7.35 -29.43 18.79
N VAL A 332 6.02 -29.26 18.89
CA VAL A 332 5.33 -27.99 18.64
C VAL A 332 5.81 -26.89 19.58
N ASP A 333 6.12 -27.17 20.85
CA ASP A 333 6.67 -26.19 21.79
C ASP A 333 8.04 -25.66 21.34
N LEU A 334 8.89 -26.50 20.78
CA LEU A 334 10.19 -26.07 20.24
C LEU A 334 10.02 -25.22 18.98
N VAL A 335 9.09 -25.60 18.09
CA VAL A 335 8.76 -24.82 16.89
C VAL A 335 8.17 -23.46 17.26
N ASP A 336 7.28 -23.38 18.27
CA ASP A 336 6.72 -22.13 18.77
C ASP A 336 7.81 -21.19 19.31
N ASN A 337 8.77 -21.75 20.06
CA ASN A 337 9.94 -21.00 20.53
C ASN A 337 10.84 -20.52 19.35
N ALA A 338 11.01 -21.33 18.30
CA ALA A 338 11.76 -20.94 17.12
C ALA A 338 11.07 -19.78 16.37
N TYR A 339 9.73 -19.74 16.30
CA TYR A 339 8.98 -18.58 15.80
C TYR A 339 9.29 -17.30 16.60
N ASP A 340 9.31 -17.37 17.94
CA ASP A 340 9.62 -16.20 18.76
C ASP A 340 11.05 -15.70 18.51
N VAL A 341 12.01 -16.60 18.36
CA VAL A 341 13.40 -16.27 18.02
C VAL A 341 13.47 -15.63 16.63
N MET A 342 12.80 -16.18 15.63
CA MET A 342 12.76 -15.61 14.26
C MET A 342 12.15 -14.21 14.23
N ILE A 343 11.00 -14.01 14.89
CA ILE A 343 10.33 -12.70 14.97
C ILE A 343 11.21 -11.68 15.71
N LEU A 344 11.90 -12.10 16.77
CA LEU A 344 12.87 -11.26 17.47
C LEU A 344 14.01 -10.84 16.51
N ASN A 345 14.59 -11.78 15.76
CA ASN A 345 15.67 -11.50 14.83
C ASN A 345 15.24 -10.60 13.69
N LEU A 346 13.99 -10.74 13.17
CA LEU A 346 13.38 -9.81 12.21
C LEU A 346 13.30 -8.39 12.79
N SER A 347 12.81 -8.26 14.03
CA SER A 347 12.68 -6.96 14.70
C SER A 347 14.04 -6.30 14.97
N LEU A 348 15.03 -7.09 15.41
CA LEU A 348 16.41 -6.61 15.63
C LEU A 348 17.08 -6.19 14.32
N ALA A 349 16.83 -6.92 13.22
CA ALA A 349 17.35 -6.56 11.91
C ALA A 349 16.74 -5.25 11.40
N PHE A 350 15.44 -5.05 11.62
CA PHE A 350 14.73 -3.82 11.29
C PHE A 350 15.31 -2.61 12.04
N ASP A 351 15.56 -2.76 13.34
CA ASP A 351 16.18 -1.74 14.18
C ASP A 351 17.69 -1.53 13.91
N GLY A 352 18.31 -2.33 13.04
CA GLY A 352 19.77 -2.32 12.82
C GLY A 352 20.59 -2.88 13.97
N LYS A 353 19.98 -3.62 14.90
CA LYS A 353 20.58 -4.14 16.15
C LYS A 353 20.91 -5.64 16.10
N LEU A 354 20.64 -6.34 15.00
CA LEU A 354 20.95 -7.76 14.87
C LEU A 354 22.47 -7.96 14.79
N GLU A 355 23.10 -8.43 15.85
CA GLU A 355 24.57 -8.66 15.89
C GLU A 355 24.95 -10.07 15.48
N GLU A 356 24.23 -11.05 15.98
CA GLU A 356 24.44 -12.49 15.74
C GLU A 356 23.11 -13.24 15.69
N ILE A 357 23.14 -14.50 15.27
CA ILE A 357 21.97 -15.40 15.18
C ILE A 357 22.22 -16.74 15.88
N SER A 358 23.07 -16.76 16.90
CA SER A 358 23.36 -17.95 17.73
C SER A 358 22.09 -18.50 18.41
N ASN A 359 21.14 -17.61 18.73
CA ASN A 359 19.83 -17.98 19.26
C ASN A 359 19.01 -18.83 18.25
N ALA A 360 19.06 -18.51 16.96
CA ALA A 360 18.35 -19.25 15.91
C ALA A 360 18.99 -20.63 15.68
N TYR A 361 20.31 -20.71 15.62
CA TYR A 361 21.01 -21.99 15.55
C TYR A 361 20.69 -22.89 16.76
N SER A 362 20.66 -22.32 17.97
CA SER A 362 20.30 -23.08 19.17
C SER A 362 18.85 -23.57 19.17
N ALA A 363 17.93 -22.82 18.57
CA ALA A 363 16.53 -23.25 18.46
C ALA A 363 16.39 -24.39 17.44
N GLU A 364 17.03 -24.29 16.29
CA GLU A 364 17.04 -25.30 15.23
C GLU A 364 17.73 -26.59 15.72
N ASP A 365 18.89 -26.50 16.37
CA ASP A 365 19.59 -27.67 16.98
C ASP A 365 18.68 -28.45 17.95
N ARG A 366 17.89 -27.75 18.77
CA ARG A 366 16.95 -28.41 19.69
C ARG A 366 15.85 -29.17 18.96
N ILE A 367 15.32 -28.60 17.88
CA ILE A 367 14.30 -29.23 17.03
C ILE A 367 14.88 -30.48 16.39
N ASN A 368 16.07 -30.40 15.79
CA ASN A 368 16.75 -31.50 15.12
C ASN A 368 17.08 -32.64 16.08
N ASN A 369 17.58 -32.30 17.28
CA ASN A 369 17.90 -33.30 18.31
C ASN A 369 16.64 -34.03 18.78
N LEU A 370 15.53 -33.31 19.02
CA LEU A 370 14.27 -33.93 19.41
C LEU A 370 13.73 -34.81 18.27
N ARG A 371 13.74 -34.35 17.05
CA ARG A 371 13.30 -35.10 15.85
C ARG A 371 14.09 -36.44 15.76
N ASN A 372 15.41 -36.39 15.90
CA ASN A 372 16.24 -37.58 15.82
C ASN A 372 15.88 -38.60 16.94
N ASN A 373 15.75 -38.14 18.18
CA ASN A 373 15.37 -38.99 19.30
C ASN A 373 13.97 -39.61 19.10
N LEU A 374 12.98 -38.83 18.70
CA LEU A 374 11.62 -39.29 18.44
C LEU A 374 11.56 -40.34 17.31
N ARG A 375 12.37 -40.13 16.27
CA ARG A 375 12.50 -41.08 15.16
C ARG A 375 13.10 -42.41 15.60
N ASP A 376 14.22 -42.38 16.37
CA ASP A 376 14.89 -43.57 16.82
C ASP A 376 14.01 -44.38 17.79
N GLU A 377 13.30 -43.71 18.72
CA GLU A 377 12.33 -44.35 19.63
C GLU A 377 11.15 -44.98 18.86
N GLU A 378 10.68 -44.35 17.80
CA GLU A 378 9.55 -44.85 17.02
C GLU A 378 9.95 -46.08 16.18
N ILE A 379 11.18 -46.09 15.61
CA ILE A 379 11.73 -47.24 14.88
C ILE A 379 11.84 -48.45 15.83
N GLU A 380 12.40 -48.25 17.02
CA GLU A 380 12.49 -49.32 18.03
C GLU A 380 11.12 -49.86 18.46
N SER A 381 10.13 -48.96 18.53
CA SER A 381 8.73 -49.31 18.86
C SER A 381 8.08 -50.17 17.78
N ILE A 382 8.38 -49.88 16.51
CA ILE A 382 7.90 -50.67 15.35
C ILE A 382 8.57 -52.03 15.32
N GLU A 383 9.90 -52.10 15.47
CA GLU A 383 10.69 -53.35 15.47
C GLU A 383 10.28 -54.32 16.58
N SER A 384 9.87 -53.77 17.73
CA SER A 384 9.37 -54.56 18.85
C SER A 384 7.88 -54.88 18.81
N ASP A 385 7.20 -54.63 17.69
CA ASP A 385 5.77 -54.88 17.46
C ASP A 385 4.82 -54.22 18.47
N ARG A 386 5.31 -53.10 19.08
CA ARG A 386 4.55 -52.35 20.08
C ARG A 386 3.60 -51.30 19.46
N LYS A 387 3.87 -50.89 18.21
CA LYS A 387 3.06 -49.88 17.50
C LYS A 387 2.64 -50.33 16.10
N ASN A 388 1.50 -49.83 15.65
CA ASN A 388 1.01 -50.04 14.31
C ASN A 388 1.82 -49.24 13.31
N TYR A 389 2.45 -49.89 12.33
CA TYR A 389 3.29 -49.26 11.31
C TYR A 389 2.64 -48.06 10.64
N GLN A 390 1.35 -48.15 10.26
CA GLN A 390 0.62 -47.10 9.58
C GLN A 390 0.43 -45.84 10.47
N THR A 391 0.17 -46.03 11.76
CA THR A 391 0.07 -44.95 12.74
C THR A 391 1.43 -44.23 12.92
N SER A 392 2.51 -45.05 12.99
CA SER A 392 3.89 -44.57 13.10
C SER A 392 4.30 -43.74 11.89
N VAL A 393 3.86 -44.10 10.66
CA VAL A 393 4.11 -43.28 9.46
C VAL A 393 3.49 -41.89 9.59
N TYR A 394 2.20 -41.76 9.97
CA TYR A 394 1.58 -40.47 10.18
C TYR A 394 2.27 -39.63 11.27
N TYR A 395 2.70 -40.29 12.36
CA TYR A 395 3.42 -39.61 13.41
C TYR A 395 4.76 -39.06 12.90
N MET A 396 5.55 -39.89 12.22
CA MET A 396 6.86 -39.48 11.69
C MET A 396 6.73 -38.40 10.61
N ASP A 397 5.70 -38.43 9.76
CA ASP A 397 5.41 -37.39 8.77
C ASP A 397 5.14 -36.05 9.46
N ILE A 398 4.37 -36.02 10.57
CA ILE A 398 4.13 -34.78 11.33
C ILE A 398 5.41 -34.27 11.99
N VAL A 399 6.22 -35.15 12.58
CA VAL A 399 7.50 -34.78 13.19
C VAL A 399 8.46 -34.19 12.15
N SER A 400 8.48 -34.76 10.93
CA SER A 400 9.28 -34.24 9.82
C SER A 400 8.78 -32.87 9.36
N GLU A 401 7.47 -32.68 9.25
CA GLU A 401 6.90 -31.38 8.86
C GLU A 401 7.21 -30.28 9.89
N LEU A 402 7.15 -30.61 11.19
CA LEU A 402 7.50 -29.67 12.26
C LEU A 402 9.00 -29.31 12.25
N GLU A 403 9.88 -30.25 11.88
CA GLU A 403 11.30 -29.97 11.71
C GLU A 403 11.57 -29.09 10.49
N THR A 404 10.90 -29.35 9.36
CA THR A 404 10.98 -28.52 8.16
C THR A 404 10.57 -27.06 8.45
N MET A 405 9.59 -26.83 9.33
CA MET A 405 9.28 -25.48 9.82
C MET A 405 10.48 -24.84 10.54
N GLY A 406 11.25 -25.60 11.30
CA GLY A 406 12.51 -25.16 11.93
C GLY A 406 13.52 -24.68 10.90
N ASP A 407 13.68 -25.44 9.81
CA ASP A 407 14.57 -25.12 8.69
C ASP A 407 14.20 -23.82 8.01
N PHE A 408 12.91 -23.56 7.75
CA PHE A 408 12.46 -22.29 7.18
C PHE A 408 12.78 -21.11 8.10
N MET A 409 12.59 -21.24 9.41
CA MET A 409 12.85 -20.18 10.38
C MET A 409 14.33 -19.85 10.52
N ILE A 410 15.24 -20.86 10.51
CA ILE A 410 16.67 -20.59 10.51
C ILE A 410 17.13 -19.95 9.19
N ASN A 411 16.57 -20.36 8.04
CA ASN A 411 16.84 -19.77 6.75
C ASN A 411 16.52 -18.26 6.71
N ILE A 412 15.43 -17.85 7.32
CA ILE A 412 15.05 -16.42 7.48
C ILE A 412 16.13 -15.70 8.29
N SER A 413 16.50 -16.20 9.48
CA SER A 413 17.51 -15.59 10.34
C SER A 413 18.89 -15.50 9.65
N GLN A 414 19.29 -16.54 8.93
CA GLN A 414 20.53 -16.55 8.13
C GLN A 414 20.49 -15.53 6.98
N THR A 415 19.34 -15.37 6.34
CA THR A 415 19.17 -14.40 5.25
C THR A 415 19.34 -12.98 5.77
N LEU A 416 18.76 -12.66 6.93
CA LEU A 416 18.92 -11.37 7.60
C LEU A 416 20.37 -11.08 7.93
N TYR A 417 21.07 -12.04 8.55
CA TYR A 417 22.47 -11.90 8.96
C TYR A 417 23.42 -11.71 7.77
N LYS A 418 23.25 -12.55 6.71
CA LYS A 418 24.05 -12.43 5.47
C LYS A 418 23.83 -11.10 4.77
N THR A 419 22.62 -10.56 4.84
CA THR A 419 22.28 -9.26 4.23
C THR A 419 22.92 -8.11 5.00
N LYS A 420 22.90 -8.15 6.35
CA LYS A 420 23.62 -7.18 7.18
C LYS A 420 25.10 -7.09 6.80
N LEU A 421 25.80 -8.23 6.69
CA LEU A 421 27.22 -8.30 6.36
C LEU A 421 27.57 -7.74 4.96
N LYS A 422 26.60 -7.65 4.04
CA LYS A 422 26.79 -7.07 2.71
C LYS A 422 26.52 -5.55 2.67
N ILE A 423 25.81 -5.05 3.65
CA ILE A 423 25.33 -3.65 3.71
C ILE A 423 26.19 -2.82 4.67
N SER A 424 26.89 -3.47 5.62
CA SER A 424 27.88 -2.87 6.53
C SER A 424 29.24 -2.74 5.85
#